data_b0e9247e9bb4931e37d92b701a062695
#
_entry.id   b0e9247e9bb4931e37d92b701a062695
#
_cell.length_a   1.000
_cell.length_b   1.000
_cell.length_c   1.000
_cell.angle_alpha   90.00
_cell.angle_beta   90.00
_cell.angle_gamma   90.00
#
_symmetry.space_group_name_H-M   'P 1'
#
loop_
_entity.id
_entity.type
_entity.pdbx_description
1 polymer ?
#
loop_
_entity_poly.entity_id
_entity_poly.type
_entity_poly.pdbx_seq_one_letter_code
_entity_poly.pdbx_strand_id
1 'polypeptide(L)'
;MIVIAIIGILAAIALPAYARYMARARFTEVTSALDGVKKQVELCIFDVGPAFVANAAVPTADCSNAGGAVSGNGWRIGAPADYATKFVATITVNNNSIVTATAVAGNGLNGVNYSISPMFGAADNGIIDWVRADGNAYGAHPAMGAAAVNMTCIDAELC
;
A
#
# COMPACT_ATOMS: atom_id res chain seq x y z
N MET A 1 -6.03 7.90 -49.31
CA MET A 1 -4.92 8.65 -48.65
C MET A 1 -5.37 9.39 -47.40
N ILE A 2 -6.41 10.25 -47.46
CA ILE A 2 -6.88 11.06 -46.31
C ILE A 2 -7.32 10.19 -45.14
N VAL A 3 -8.04 9.09 -45.34
CA VAL A 3 -8.55 8.19 -44.33
C VAL A 3 -7.42 7.57 -43.51
N ILE A 4 -6.34 7.15 -44.15
CA ILE A 4 -5.18 6.56 -43.46
C ILE A 4 -4.48 7.61 -42.56
N ALA A 5 -4.39 8.86 -43.03
CA ALA A 5 -3.83 9.95 -42.26
C ALA A 5 -4.65 10.23 -40.97
N ILE A 6 -5.99 10.24 -41.11
CA ILE A 6 -6.88 10.46 -39.94
C ILE A 6 -6.74 9.32 -38.92
N ILE A 7 -6.74 8.07 -39.38
CA ILE A 7 -6.54 6.91 -38.49
C ILE A 7 -5.19 7.00 -37.78
N GLY A 8 -4.13 7.39 -38.48
CA GLY A 8 -2.79 7.55 -37.91
C GLY A 8 -2.75 8.60 -36.81
N ILE A 9 -3.41 9.73 -36.98
CA ILE A 9 -3.47 10.78 -35.93
C ILE A 9 -4.26 10.29 -34.71
N LEU A 10 -5.40 9.65 -34.90
CA LEU A 10 -6.22 9.12 -33.81
C LEU A 10 -5.47 8.04 -33.03
N ALA A 11 -4.80 7.12 -33.72
CA ALA A 11 -4.00 6.07 -33.12
C ALA A 11 -2.84 6.64 -32.26
N ALA A 12 -2.15 7.67 -32.78
CA ALA A 12 -1.04 8.32 -32.06
C ALA A 12 -1.45 8.89 -30.71
N ILE A 13 -2.68 9.37 -30.56
CA ILE A 13 -3.22 9.90 -29.29
C ILE A 13 -3.78 8.76 -28.41
N ALA A 14 -4.43 7.77 -29.01
CA ALA A 14 -5.11 6.72 -28.29
C ALA A 14 -4.15 5.72 -27.62
N LEU A 15 -3.04 5.34 -28.28
CA LEU A 15 -2.12 4.33 -27.77
C LEU A 15 -1.49 4.69 -26.40
N PRO A 16 -0.92 5.89 -26.18
CA PRO A 16 -0.34 6.23 -24.89
C PRO A 16 -1.40 6.36 -23.78
N ALA A 17 -2.60 6.83 -24.12
CA ALA A 17 -3.70 6.90 -23.16
C ALA A 17 -4.16 5.49 -22.73
N TYR A 18 -4.26 4.56 -23.67
CA TYR A 18 -4.60 3.16 -23.40
C TYR A 18 -3.56 2.47 -22.52
N ALA A 19 -2.27 2.70 -22.76
CA ALA A 19 -1.20 2.12 -21.96
C ALA A 19 -1.28 2.56 -20.49
N ARG A 20 -1.55 3.84 -20.23
CA ARG A 20 -1.75 4.37 -18.88
C ARG A 20 -2.98 3.77 -18.19
N TYR A 21 -4.09 3.68 -18.92
CA TYR A 21 -5.31 3.06 -18.39
C TYR A 21 -5.08 1.59 -17.98
N MET A 22 -4.37 0.84 -18.82
CA MET A 22 -4.02 -0.57 -18.52
C MET A 22 -3.07 -0.68 -17.31
N ALA A 23 -2.14 0.24 -17.14
CA ALA A 23 -1.27 0.26 -15.96
C ALA A 23 -2.07 0.51 -14.67
N ARG A 24 -3.01 1.48 -14.69
CA ARG A 24 -3.92 1.72 -13.55
C ARG A 24 -4.79 0.51 -13.23
N ALA A 25 -5.35 -0.15 -14.25
CA ALA A 25 -6.16 -1.35 -14.05
C ALA A 25 -5.35 -2.50 -13.40
N ARG A 26 -4.08 -2.67 -13.78
CA ARG A 26 -3.19 -3.65 -13.14
C ARG A 26 -2.82 -3.25 -11.72
N PHE A 27 -2.64 -1.96 -11.47
CA PHE A 27 -2.32 -1.45 -10.14
C PHE A 27 -3.47 -1.65 -9.14
N THR A 28 -4.71 -1.70 -9.59
CA THR A 28 -5.88 -2.03 -8.74
C THR A 28 -5.74 -3.41 -8.11
N GLU A 29 -5.08 -4.38 -8.75
CA GLU A 29 -4.79 -5.68 -8.14
C GLU A 29 -3.80 -5.54 -6.98
N VAL A 30 -2.82 -4.64 -7.09
CA VAL A 30 -1.85 -4.36 -6.02
C VAL A 30 -2.55 -3.78 -4.80
N THR A 31 -3.44 -2.81 -4.98
CA THR A 31 -4.21 -2.21 -3.88
C THR A 31 -5.19 -3.21 -3.26
N SER A 32 -5.83 -4.05 -4.07
CA SER A 32 -6.75 -5.09 -3.58
C SER A 32 -6.02 -6.18 -2.76
N ALA A 33 -4.81 -6.57 -3.17
CA ALA A 33 -4.00 -7.50 -2.40
C ALA A 33 -3.58 -6.91 -1.04
N LEU A 34 -3.25 -5.62 -1.01
CA LEU A 34 -2.92 -4.90 0.21
C LEU A 34 -4.12 -4.86 1.19
N ASP A 35 -5.35 -4.69 0.69
CA ASP A 35 -6.55 -4.68 1.54
C ASP A 35 -6.76 -6.02 2.28
N GLY A 36 -6.33 -7.12 1.70
CA GLY A 36 -6.32 -8.43 2.36
C GLY A 36 -5.38 -8.45 3.56
N VAL A 37 -4.16 -7.95 3.41
CA VAL A 37 -3.16 -7.88 4.48
C VAL A 37 -3.55 -6.84 5.53
N LYS A 38 -4.12 -5.71 5.12
CA LYS A 38 -4.68 -4.70 6.01
C LYS A 38 -5.61 -5.32 7.05
N LYS A 39 -6.54 -6.19 6.63
CA LYS A 39 -7.46 -6.88 7.56
C LYS A 39 -6.74 -7.82 8.53
N GLN A 40 -5.68 -8.50 8.08
CA GLN A 40 -4.88 -9.35 8.96
C GLN A 40 -4.17 -8.53 10.04
N VAL A 41 -3.60 -7.39 9.65
CA VAL A 41 -2.96 -6.45 10.58
C VAL A 41 -3.99 -5.88 11.56
N GLU A 42 -5.16 -5.50 11.09
CA GLU A 42 -6.24 -4.97 11.90
C GLU A 42 -6.68 -5.98 12.98
N LEU A 43 -6.91 -7.24 12.61
CA LEU A 43 -7.24 -8.31 13.54
C LEU A 43 -6.11 -8.55 14.55
N CYS A 44 -4.85 -8.55 14.10
CA CYS A 44 -3.71 -8.69 14.97
C CYS A 44 -3.65 -7.56 16.02
N ILE A 45 -3.87 -6.32 15.61
CA ILE A 45 -3.87 -5.17 16.50
C ILE A 45 -4.99 -5.29 17.56
N PHE A 46 -6.17 -5.78 17.18
CA PHE A 46 -7.25 -6.00 18.13
C PHE A 46 -6.96 -7.13 19.12
N ASP A 47 -6.26 -8.18 18.72
CA ASP A 47 -5.94 -9.34 19.58
C ASP A 47 -4.81 -9.05 20.54
N VAL A 48 -3.75 -8.39 20.09
CA VAL A 48 -2.59 -8.01 20.93
C VAL A 48 -3.02 -7.01 22.01
N GLY A 49 -4.15 -6.36 21.80
CA GLY A 49 -4.68 -5.34 22.70
C GLY A 49 -3.91 -4.04 22.57
N PRO A 50 -4.62 -2.94 22.46
CA PRO A 50 -3.96 -1.68 22.28
C PRO A 50 -3.37 -1.22 23.61
N ALA A 51 -2.07 -1.18 23.71
CA ALA A 51 -1.47 -0.09 24.47
C ALA A 51 -1.74 1.19 23.64
N PHE A 52 -3.01 1.54 23.46
CA PHE A 52 -3.45 2.71 22.70
C PHE A 52 -3.01 3.95 23.44
N VAL A 53 -1.87 4.46 23.09
CA VAL A 53 -1.54 5.83 23.40
C VAL A 53 -2.11 6.64 22.24
N ALA A 54 -3.10 7.45 22.52
CA ALA A 54 -3.63 8.45 21.59
C ALA A 54 -2.47 9.13 20.87
N ASN A 55 -2.52 9.14 19.55
CA ASN A 55 -1.48 9.71 18.66
C ASN A 55 -0.09 9.03 18.67
N ALA A 56 0.08 7.85 19.21
CA ALA A 56 1.32 7.11 19.04
C ALA A 56 1.21 6.13 17.88
N ALA A 57 2.30 5.95 17.12
CA ALA A 57 2.47 4.79 16.27
C ALA A 57 2.18 3.56 17.11
N VAL A 58 1.43 2.63 16.57
CA VAL A 58 1.27 1.34 17.21
C VAL A 58 2.62 0.63 17.07
N PRO A 59 3.46 0.58 18.12
CA PRO A 59 4.64 -0.23 18.08
C PRO A 59 4.21 -1.66 18.32
N THR A 60 3.72 -2.31 17.30
CA THR A 60 3.41 -3.73 17.34
C THR A 60 4.40 -4.47 16.48
N ALA A 61 5.61 -4.59 16.98
CA ALA A 61 6.56 -5.56 16.46
C ALA A 61 5.89 -6.93 16.25
N ASP A 62 4.86 -7.22 17.03
CA ASP A 62 4.06 -8.44 16.99
C ASP A 62 3.11 -8.51 15.78
N CYS A 63 2.71 -7.39 15.18
CA CYS A 63 1.86 -7.33 13.98
C CYS A 63 2.64 -6.92 12.73
N SER A 64 3.90 -7.32 12.62
CA SER A 64 4.76 -7.01 11.47
C SER A 64 5.26 -8.29 10.80
N ASN A 65 5.66 -8.18 9.54
CA ASN A 65 6.44 -9.21 8.85
C ASN A 65 7.87 -8.75 8.54
N ALA A 66 8.31 -7.68 9.18
CA ALA A 66 9.67 -7.18 9.09
C ALA A 66 10.63 -8.24 9.66
N GLY A 67 11.50 -8.76 8.82
CA GLY A 67 12.45 -9.83 9.20
C GLY A 67 11.95 -11.25 8.94
N GLY A 68 10.82 -11.44 8.28
CA GLY A 68 10.29 -12.77 7.94
C GLY A 68 9.73 -13.54 9.14
N ALA A 69 9.54 -12.86 10.26
CA ALA A 69 9.05 -13.48 11.48
C ALA A 69 7.52 -13.53 11.53
N VAL A 70 7.04 -14.63 12.04
CA VAL A 70 5.65 -14.80 12.48
C VAL A 70 5.44 -13.89 13.69
N SER A 71 4.38 -13.10 13.72
CA SER A 71 4.02 -12.32 14.89
C SER A 71 3.94 -13.19 16.16
N GLY A 72 4.45 -12.69 17.28
CA GLY A 72 4.67 -13.48 18.52
C GLY A 72 3.41 -14.08 19.15
N ASN A 73 2.22 -13.60 18.81
CA ASN A 73 0.94 -14.04 19.39
C ASN A 73 0.13 -14.99 18.50
N GLY A 74 0.76 -15.65 17.53
CA GLY A 74 0.09 -16.64 16.67
C GLY A 74 -0.66 -16.05 15.48
N TRP A 75 -0.76 -14.76 15.33
CA TRP A 75 -1.24 -14.10 14.13
C TRP A 75 -0.16 -14.18 13.05
N ARG A 76 -0.46 -14.94 11.99
CA ARG A 76 0.47 -15.10 10.87
C ARG A 76 0.19 -14.03 9.82
N ILE A 77 0.94 -12.94 9.90
CA ILE A 77 1.14 -12.11 8.72
C ILE A 77 2.24 -12.82 7.93
N GLY A 78 1.94 -13.26 6.71
CA GLY A 78 2.87 -14.02 5.87
C GLY A 78 4.16 -13.24 5.59
N ALA A 79 5.21 -13.95 5.20
CA ALA A 79 6.44 -13.29 4.75
C ALA A 79 6.13 -12.37 3.55
N PRO A 80 6.90 -11.30 3.32
CA PRO A 80 6.63 -10.35 2.22
C PRO A 80 6.46 -11.01 0.85
N ALA A 81 7.19 -12.08 0.59
CA ALA A 81 7.12 -12.81 -0.68
C ALA A 81 5.91 -13.75 -0.81
N ASP A 82 5.26 -14.13 0.30
CA ASP A 82 4.08 -15.02 0.27
C ASP A 82 2.89 -14.37 -0.43
N TYR A 83 2.88 -13.05 -0.50
CA TYR A 83 1.85 -12.25 -1.17
C TYR A 83 2.17 -11.97 -2.65
N ALA A 84 3.26 -12.51 -3.17
CA ALA A 84 3.64 -12.28 -4.55
C ALA A 84 2.60 -12.84 -5.53
N THR A 85 2.18 -11.99 -6.48
CA THR A 85 1.26 -12.34 -7.56
C THR A 85 1.84 -11.89 -8.90
N LYS A 86 1.04 -11.97 -9.95
CA LYS A 86 1.44 -11.49 -11.28
C LYS A 86 1.83 -10.00 -11.28
N PHE A 87 1.22 -9.17 -10.44
CA PHE A 87 1.42 -7.72 -10.40
C PHE A 87 1.95 -7.22 -9.05
N VAL A 88 1.92 -8.04 -8.01
CA VAL A 88 2.48 -7.73 -6.69
C VAL A 88 3.82 -8.43 -6.54
N ALA A 89 4.88 -7.68 -6.23
CA ALA A 89 6.18 -8.26 -5.93
C ALA A 89 6.28 -8.68 -4.45
N THR A 90 5.89 -7.79 -3.54
CA THR A 90 5.93 -8.04 -2.09
C THR A 90 4.88 -7.19 -1.38
N ILE A 91 4.44 -7.66 -0.20
CA ILE A 91 3.71 -6.81 0.76
C ILE A 91 4.46 -6.88 2.09
N THR A 92 4.94 -5.73 2.55
CA THR A 92 5.67 -5.59 3.81
C THR A 92 4.80 -4.90 4.83
N VAL A 93 4.88 -5.37 6.07
CA VAL A 93 4.28 -4.71 7.23
C VAL A 93 5.43 -4.39 8.18
N ASN A 94 5.68 -3.12 8.42
CA ASN A 94 6.76 -2.70 9.30
C ASN A 94 6.34 -2.75 10.79
N ASN A 95 7.28 -2.46 11.70
CA ASN A 95 7.04 -2.48 13.15
C ASN A 95 6.03 -1.41 13.63
N ASN A 96 5.65 -0.48 12.77
CA ASN A 96 4.62 0.52 13.04
C ASN A 96 3.29 0.15 12.38
N SER A 97 3.12 -1.11 11.97
CA SER A 97 1.94 -1.62 11.26
C SER A 97 1.62 -0.89 9.95
N ILE A 98 2.59 -0.20 9.36
CA ILE A 98 2.45 0.38 8.03
C ILE A 98 2.53 -0.75 7.00
N VAL A 99 1.49 -0.89 6.22
CA VAL A 99 1.39 -1.90 5.15
C VAL A 99 1.83 -1.26 3.84
N THR A 100 2.85 -1.83 3.21
CA THR A 100 3.38 -1.37 1.92
C THR A 100 3.32 -2.49 0.89
N ALA A 101 2.56 -2.29 -0.16
CA ALA A 101 2.57 -3.16 -1.33
C ALA A 101 3.49 -2.60 -2.40
N THR A 102 4.37 -3.44 -2.93
CA THR A 102 5.27 -3.11 -4.03
C THR A 102 4.86 -3.88 -5.27
N ALA A 103 4.62 -3.17 -6.36
CA ALA A 103 4.31 -3.77 -7.66
C ALA A 103 5.54 -4.43 -8.29
N VAL A 104 5.32 -5.36 -9.22
CA VAL A 104 6.42 -5.91 -10.01
C VAL A 104 7.06 -4.83 -10.90
N ALA A 105 8.34 -4.99 -11.21
CA ALA A 105 9.09 -4.06 -12.09
C ALA A 105 8.76 -4.24 -13.58
N GLY A 106 7.58 -4.74 -13.91
CA GLY A 106 7.15 -5.01 -15.29
C GLY A 106 5.71 -4.57 -15.54
N ASN A 107 5.22 -4.86 -16.72
CA ASN A 107 3.82 -4.64 -17.11
C ASN A 107 3.35 -3.18 -17.01
N GLY A 108 4.27 -2.21 -17.08
CA GLY A 108 3.99 -0.78 -16.95
C GLY A 108 3.86 -0.28 -15.52
N LEU A 109 4.16 -1.12 -14.51
CA LEU A 109 4.06 -0.77 -13.08
C LEU A 109 5.38 -0.27 -12.48
N ASN A 110 6.53 -0.59 -13.10
CA ASN A 110 7.87 -0.09 -12.75
C ASN A 110 8.27 -0.21 -11.27
N GLY A 111 7.75 -1.21 -10.54
CA GLY A 111 8.09 -1.40 -9.14
C GLY A 111 7.55 -0.33 -8.19
N VAL A 112 6.50 0.39 -8.59
CA VAL A 112 5.88 1.41 -7.73
C VAL A 112 5.30 0.80 -6.47
N ASN A 113 5.27 1.58 -5.40
CA ASN A 113 4.71 1.16 -4.12
C ASN A 113 3.49 1.99 -3.72
N TYR A 114 2.66 1.38 -2.89
CA TYR A 114 1.50 1.98 -2.25
C TYR A 114 1.53 1.61 -0.77
N SER A 115 1.38 2.59 0.11
CA SER A 115 1.46 2.38 1.55
C SER A 115 0.28 2.97 2.29
N ILE A 116 -0.21 2.24 3.29
CA ILE A 116 -1.23 2.70 4.23
C ILE A 116 -0.75 2.53 5.66
N SER A 117 -1.16 3.43 6.51
CA SER A 117 -0.84 3.43 7.93
C SER A 117 -2.12 3.40 8.77
N PRO A 118 -2.20 2.57 9.81
CA PRO A 118 -3.29 2.65 10.77
C PRO A 118 -3.15 3.91 11.62
N MET A 119 -4.25 4.58 11.87
CA MET A 119 -4.37 5.70 12.80
C MET A 119 -5.39 5.39 13.87
N PHE A 120 -5.10 5.86 15.07
CA PHE A 120 -6.02 5.77 16.21
C PHE A 120 -6.27 7.17 16.73
N GLY A 121 -7.49 7.63 16.65
CA GLY A 121 -7.91 8.86 17.30
C GLY A 121 -8.23 8.62 18.78
N ALA A 122 -7.87 9.56 19.65
CA ALA A 122 -8.24 9.52 21.06
C ALA A 122 -9.77 9.52 21.27
N ALA A 123 -10.52 9.96 20.24
CA ALA A 123 -11.98 10.06 20.24
C ALA A 123 -12.67 8.85 19.59
N ASP A 124 -11.95 7.95 18.93
CA ASP A 124 -12.53 6.98 18.00
C ASP A 124 -12.95 5.65 18.63
N ASN A 125 -13.01 5.57 19.96
CA ASN A 125 -13.47 4.40 20.71
C ASN A 125 -12.90 3.05 20.20
N GLY A 126 -11.63 3.03 19.77
CA GLY A 126 -10.98 1.84 19.24
C GLY A 126 -11.20 1.57 17.75
N ILE A 127 -11.75 2.51 17.02
CA ILE A 127 -11.85 2.41 15.56
C ILE A 127 -10.48 2.71 14.96
N ILE A 128 -10.05 1.86 14.03
CA ILE A 128 -8.82 2.03 13.27
C ILE A 128 -9.12 2.73 11.97
N ASP A 129 -8.65 3.97 11.82
CA ASP A 129 -8.67 4.67 10.55
C ASP A 129 -7.40 4.37 9.74
N TRP A 130 -7.56 4.10 8.46
CA TRP A 130 -6.44 3.84 7.57
C TRP A 130 -6.22 5.02 6.64
N VAL A 131 -5.04 5.59 6.71
CA VAL A 131 -4.64 6.72 5.88
C VAL A 131 -3.51 6.33 4.94
N ARG A 132 -3.44 6.99 3.79
CA ARG A 132 -2.30 6.83 2.89
C ARG A 132 -1.03 7.35 3.56
N ALA A 133 0.02 6.57 3.52
CA ALA A 133 1.31 6.91 4.11
C ALA A 133 2.17 7.69 3.09
N ASP A 134 1.61 8.75 2.49
CA ASP A 134 2.29 9.57 1.48
C ASP A 134 3.16 10.71 2.04
N GLY A 135 3.24 10.77 3.35
CA GLY A 135 4.04 11.81 4.04
C GLY A 135 3.48 13.22 3.93
N ASN A 136 2.38 13.43 3.19
CA ASN A 136 1.98 14.77 2.79
C ASN A 136 0.57 15.19 3.20
N ALA A 137 -0.30 14.35 3.70
CA ALA A 137 -1.72 14.73 3.60
C ALA A 137 -2.52 14.55 4.83
N TYR A 138 -2.35 14.54 5.90
CA TYR A 138 -3.21 14.70 7.09
C TYR A 138 -2.33 14.95 8.32
N GLY A 139 -1.99 16.23 8.53
CA GLY A 139 -1.34 16.72 9.73
C GLY A 139 -0.30 15.76 10.29
N ALA A 140 0.98 16.14 10.30
CA ALA A 140 2.12 15.32 10.72
C ALA A 140 1.72 14.18 11.65
N HIS A 141 1.59 12.97 11.09
CA HIS A 141 1.33 11.78 11.90
C HIS A 141 2.53 11.63 12.83
N PRO A 142 2.39 11.75 14.14
CA PRO A 142 3.52 11.73 15.07
C PRO A 142 4.32 10.41 15.02
N ALA A 143 3.72 9.38 14.45
CA ALA A 143 4.34 8.07 14.25
C ALA A 143 5.14 7.93 12.96
N MET A 144 4.97 8.83 12.00
CA MET A 144 5.77 8.86 10.78
C MET A 144 7.03 9.71 10.94
N GLY A 145 7.61 9.77 12.13
CA GLY A 145 8.90 10.38 12.32
C GLY A 145 9.90 9.82 11.32
N ALA A 146 10.39 10.66 10.42
CA ALA A 146 11.50 10.48 9.48
C ALA A 146 11.45 9.29 8.50
N ALA A 147 10.49 8.40 8.59
CA ALA A 147 10.30 7.28 7.66
C ALA A 147 8.98 7.44 6.89
N ALA A 148 8.77 8.62 6.30
CA ALA A 148 7.77 8.78 5.27
C ALA A 148 8.04 7.73 4.19
N VAL A 149 7.16 6.74 4.07
CA VAL A 149 7.27 5.77 2.99
C VAL A 149 6.99 6.52 1.70
N ASN A 150 7.99 6.65 0.87
CA ASN A 150 7.86 7.39 -0.39
C ASN A 150 6.92 6.61 -1.31
N MET A 151 5.67 7.08 -1.45
CA MET A 151 4.68 6.44 -2.32
C MET A 151 4.94 6.81 -3.77
N THR A 152 5.64 5.94 -4.46
CA THR A 152 6.00 6.16 -5.87
C THR A 152 4.84 5.99 -6.85
N CYS A 153 3.70 5.43 -6.40
CA CYS A 153 2.52 5.31 -7.24
C CYS A 153 1.90 6.67 -7.61
N ILE A 154 2.06 7.69 -6.75
CA ILE A 154 1.60 9.05 -7.03
C ILE A 154 2.40 9.65 -8.17
N ASP A 155 3.74 9.54 -8.12
CA ASP A 155 4.64 10.04 -9.16
C ASP A 155 4.41 9.34 -10.51
N ALA A 156 3.97 8.09 -10.44
CA ALA A 156 3.62 7.30 -11.63
C ALA A 156 2.17 7.53 -12.12
N GLU A 157 1.40 8.39 -11.47
CA GLU A 157 -0.01 8.66 -11.75
C GLU A 157 -0.90 7.38 -11.71
N LEU A 158 -0.57 6.39 -10.88
CA LEU A 158 -1.27 5.11 -10.80
C LEU A 158 -2.28 5.05 -9.65
N CYS A 159 -2.10 5.87 -8.61
CA CYS A 159 -3.00 5.96 -7.46
C CYS A 159 -3.43 7.42 -7.10
#